data_6f3fbff8345c199a836dc5674ec5faa9
#
_entry.id   6f3fbff8345c199a836dc5674ec5faa9
#
_cell.length_a   1.000
_cell.length_b   1.000
_cell.length_c   1.000
_cell.angle_alpha   90.00
_cell.angle_beta   90.00
_cell.angle_gamma   90.00
#
_symmetry.space_group_name_H-M   'P 1'
#
loop_
_entity.id
_entity.type
_entity.pdbx_description
1 polymer ?
#
loop_
_entity_poly.entity_id
_entity_poly.type
_entity_poly.pdbx_seq_one_letter_code
_entity_poly.pdbx_strand_id
1 'polypeptide(L)' 'MKVPRNVYADELINLLERCGYIIVRQTGSHIRMLKKSDDGEHIITVPNHKPIKIGTLQNIAKDVCGFNKLDINSFYGQL' A
#
# COMPACT_ATOMS: atom_id res chain seq x y z
N MET A 1 -8.70 3.56 16.36
CA MET A 1 -7.87 2.68 15.52
C MET A 1 -6.45 3.18 15.47
N LYS A 2 -5.49 2.30 15.69
CA LYS A 2 -4.08 2.68 15.64
C LYS A 2 -3.47 2.36 14.28
N VAL A 3 -2.86 3.37 13.68
CA VAL A 3 -2.03 3.16 12.50
C VAL A 3 -0.70 2.54 12.95
N PRO A 4 -0.25 1.45 12.32
CA PRO A 4 1.03 0.84 12.69
C PRO A 4 2.17 1.82 12.52
N ARG A 5 3.17 1.72 13.41
CA ARG A 5 4.39 2.53 13.32
C ARG A 5 5.55 1.67 12.85
N ASN A 6 6.57 2.31 12.33
CA ASN A 6 7.79 1.66 11.87
C ASN A 6 7.51 0.61 10.79
N VAL A 7 6.57 0.92 9.89
CA VAL A 7 6.29 0.07 8.74
C VAL A 7 7.29 0.40 7.65
N TYR A 8 7.98 -0.60 7.15
CA TYR A 8 8.96 -0.43 6.08
C TYR A 8 8.31 -0.70 4.72
N ALA A 9 8.90 -0.13 3.68
CA ALA A 9 8.33 -0.24 2.33
C ALA A 9 8.14 -1.68 1.90
N ASP A 10 9.09 -2.56 2.18
CA ASP A 10 9.00 -3.97 1.79
C ASP A 10 7.83 -4.69 2.47
N GLU A 11 7.54 -4.35 3.72
CA GLU A 11 6.39 -4.92 4.42
C GLU A 11 5.08 -4.50 3.76
N LEU A 12 4.96 -3.22 3.42
CA LEU A 12 3.77 -2.72 2.75
C LEU A 12 3.63 -3.31 1.35
N ILE A 13 4.74 -3.39 0.61
CA ILE A 13 4.74 -3.99 -0.73
C ILE A 13 4.27 -5.44 -0.68
N ASN A 14 4.76 -6.23 0.28
CA ASN A 14 4.34 -7.61 0.43
C ASN A 14 2.83 -7.72 0.68
N LEU A 15 2.29 -6.84 1.52
CA LEU A 15 0.84 -6.81 1.76
C LEU A 15 0.08 -6.43 0.50
N LEU A 16 0.55 -5.42 -0.24
CA LEU A 16 -0.10 -5.00 -1.48
C LEU A 16 -0.06 -6.11 -2.53
N GLU A 17 1.03 -6.85 -2.61
CA GLU A 17 1.12 -7.99 -3.53
C GLU A 17 0.07 -9.06 -3.18
N ARG A 18 -0.17 -9.29 -1.91
CA ARG A 18 -1.24 -10.21 -1.48
C ARG A 18 -2.61 -9.68 -1.83
N CYS A 19 -2.76 -8.37 -1.95
CA CYS A 19 -4.01 -7.74 -2.38
C CYS A 19 -4.18 -7.73 -3.90
N GLY A 20 -3.19 -8.21 -4.64
CA GLY A 20 -3.26 -8.29 -6.10
C GLY A 20 -2.49 -7.23 -6.86
N TYR A 21 -1.69 -6.42 -6.18
CA TYR A 21 -0.84 -5.42 -6.84
C TYR A 21 0.47 -6.02 -7.28
N ILE A 22 1.03 -5.50 -8.38
CA ILE A 22 2.35 -5.88 -8.87
C ILE A 22 3.21 -4.64 -9.01
N ILE A 23 4.51 -4.79 -8.83
CA ILE A 23 5.45 -3.70 -9.08
C ILE A 23 5.60 -3.55 -10.59
N VAL A 24 5.32 -2.33 -11.09
CA VAL A 24 5.45 -2.04 -12.53
C VAL A 24 6.59 -1.10 -12.83
N ARG A 25 7.07 -0.35 -11.82
CA ARG A 25 8.18 0.58 -12.03
C ARG A 25 8.80 0.93 -10.69
N GLN A 26 10.12 1.10 -10.70
CA GLN A 26 10.84 1.60 -9.54
C GLN A 26 11.81 2.68 -10.03
N THR A 27 11.69 3.87 -9.45
CA THR A 27 12.50 5.03 -9.83
C THR A 27 12.99 5.70 -8.55
N GLY A 28 14.29 5.64 -8.30
CA GLY A 28 14.86 6.20 -7.07
C GLY A 28 14.18 5.61 -5.84
N SER A 29 13.56 6.47 -5.04
CA SER A 29 12.89 6.07 -3.81
C SER A 29 11.39 5.84 -3.98
N HIS A 30 10.89 5.74 -5.22
CA HIS A 30 9.47 5.53 -5.47
C HIS A 30 9.24 4.21 -6.17
N ILE A 31 8.33 3.41 -5.64
CA ILE A 31 7.96 2.11 -6.19
C ILE A 31 6.50 2.21 -6.62
N ARG A 32 6.25 2.04 -7.92
CA ARG A 32 4.91 2.12 -8.47
C ARG A 32 4.33 0.71 -8.59
N MET A 33 3.13 0.54 -8.05
CA MET A 33 2.42 -0.73 -8.08
C MET A 33 1.07 -0.56 -8.78
N LEU A 34 0.64 -1.60 -9.46
CA LEU A 34 -0.60 -1.60 -10.24
C LEU A 34 -1.41 -2.84 -9.93
N LYS A 35 -2.72 -2.64 -9.79
CA LYS A 35 -3.69 -3.73 -9.74
C LYS A 35 -4.71 -3.54 -10.85
N LYS A 36 -4.96 -4.58 -11.62
CA LYS A 36 -6.02 -4.62 -12.62
C LYS A 36 -7.17 -5.44 -12.08
N SER A 37 -8.39 -4.92 -12.20
CA SER A 37 -9.60 -5.61 -11.77
C SER A 37 -10.73 -5.26 -12.72
N ASP A 38 -11.88 -5.89 -12.52
CA ASP A 38 -13.07 -5.60 -13.31
C ASP A 38 -13.53 -4.15 -13.12
N ASP A 39 -13.20 -3.55 -11.98
CA ASP A 39 -13.54 -2.16 -11.67
C ASP A 39 -12.54 -1.16 -12.26
N GLY A 40 -11.54 -1.63 -12.98
CA GLY A 40 -10.52 -0.78 -13.59
C GLY A 40 -9.13 -1.03 -13.01
N GLU A 41 -8.25 -0.07 -13.24
CA GLU A 41 -6.86 -0.15 -12.77
C GLU A 41 -6.65 0.78 -11.59
N HIS A 42 -5.85 0.35 -10.63
CA HIS A 42 -5.51 1.14 -9.47
C HIS A 42 -3.99 1.21 -9.31
N ILE A 43 -3.47 2.42 -9.27
CA ILE A 43 -2.02 2.66 -9.17
C ILE A 43 -1.71 3.24 -7.81
N ILE A 44 -0.71 2.66 -7.14
CA ILE A 44 -0.23 3.11 -5.84
C ILE A 44 1.27 3.38 -5.97
N THR A 45 1.72 4.49 -5.41
CA THR A 45 3.15 4.78 -5.30
C THR A 45 3.57 4.59 -3.84
N VAL A 46 4.50 3.69 -3.62
CA VAL A 46 5.05 3.43 -2.28
C VAL A 46 6.43 4.08 -2.19
N PRO A 47 6.61 5.06 -1.30
CA PRO A 47 7.95 5.64 -1.09
C PRO A 47 8.82 4.64 -0.33
N ASN A 48 10.06 4.49 -0.78
CA ASN A 48 11.00 3.57 -0.14
C ASN A 48 11.69 4.25 1.05
N HIS A 49 10.90 4.62 2.04
CA HIS A 49 11.39 5.22 3.27
C HIS A 49 11.46 4.18 4.40
N LYS A 50 12.37 4.37 5.32
CA LYS A 50 12.60 3.45 6.45
C LYS A 50 12.53 4.23 7.76
N PRO A 51 11.38 4.28 8.43
CA PRO A 51 10.07 3.74 8.06
C PRO A 51 9.26 4.69 7.17
N ILE A 52 8.15 4.19 6.66
CA ILE A 52 7.19 5.02 5.92
C ILE A 52 6.52 5.97 6.91
N LYS A 53 6.37 7.24 6.50
CA LYS A 53 5.71 8.24 7.34
C LYS A 53 4.25 7.83 7.58
N ILE A 54 3.78 8.05 8.80
CA ILE A 54 2.43 7.63 9.20
C ILE A 54 1.36 8.24 8.29
N GLY A 55 1.46 9.53 7.97
CA GLY A 55 0.51 10.18 7.08
C GLY A 55 0.49 9.56 5.69
N THR A 56 1.65 9.20 5.15
CA THR A 56 1.76 8.54 3.86
C THR A 56 1.12 7.16 3.92
N LEU A 57 1.41 6.39 4.96
CA LEU A 57 0.83 5.07 5.16
C LEU A 57 -0.69 5.16 5.25
N GLN A 58 -1.22 6.13 5.99
CA GLN A 58 -2.66 6.35 6.10
C GLN A 58 -3.31 6.61 4.74
N ASN A 59 -2.69 7.47 3.93
CA ASN A 59 -3.23 7.78 2.61
C ASN A 59 -3.23 6.56 1.70
N ILE A 60 -2.16 5.77 1.72
CA ILE A 60 -2.09 4.53 0.93
C ILE A 60 -3.16 3.54 1.41
N ALA A 61 -3.28 3.35 2.72
CA ALA A 61 -4.24 2.42 3.29
C ALA A 61 -5.68 2.80 2.92
N LYS A 62 -6.03 4.07 3.03
CA LYS A 62 -7.36 4.55 2.66
C LYS A 62 -7.65 4.32 1.18
N ASP A 63 -6.67 4.60 0.33
CA ASP A 63 -6.82 4.45 -1.11
C ASP A 63 -7.00 2.98 -1.49
N VAL A 64 -6.14 2.11 -0.97
CA VAL A 64 -6.20 0.67 -1.24
C VAL A 64 -7.48 0.06 -0.70
N CYS A 65 -7.84 0.37 0.53
CA CYS A 65 -9.07 -0.17 1.14
C CYS A 65 -10.32 0.33 0.43
N GLY A 66 -10.31 1.58 -0.03
CA GLY A 66 -11.42 2.13 -0.80
C GLY A 66 -11.62 1.42 -2.12
N PHE A 67 -10.54 1.22 -2.88
CA PHE A 67 -10.62 0.55 -4.18
C PHE A 67 -11.03 -0.92 -4.03
N ASN A 68 -10.45 -1.61 -3.06
CA ASN A 68 -10.65 -3.06 -2.88
C ASN A 68 -11.81 -3.41 -1.95
N LYS A 69 -12.48 -2.41 -1.38
CA LYS A 69 -13.58 -2.60 -0.42
C LYS A 69 -13.14 -3.44 0.78
N LEU A 70 -11.98 -3.09 1.32
CA LEU A 70 -11.39 -3.78 2.48
C LEU A 70 -11.61 -2.97 3.75
N ASP A 71 -11.66 -3.67 4.87
CA ASP A 71 -11.69 -3.04 6.18
C ASP A 71 -10.29 -2.53 6.52
N ILE A 72 -10.18 -1.24 6.86
CA ILE A 72 -8.87 -0.64 7.10
C ILE A 72 -8.21 -1.20 8.37
N ASN A 73 -8.99 -1.58 9.37
CA ASN A 73 -8.45 -2.21 10.58
C ASN A 73 -7.80 -3.55 10.25
N SER A 74 -8.46 -4.35 9.41
CA SER A 74 -7.92 -5.63 8.96
C SER A 74 -6.66 -5.42 8.14
N PHE A 75 -6.63 -4.39 7.31
CA PHE A 75 -5.46 -4.05 6.52
C PHE A 75 -4.27 -3.73 7.43
N TYR A 76 -4.48 -2.83 8.40
CA TYR A 76 -3.41 -2.47 9.35
C TYR A 76 -2.98 -3.67 10.20
N GLY A 77 -3.89 -4.56 10.51
CA GLY A 77 -3.57 -5.73 11.33
C GLY A 77 -2.60 -6.70 10.67
N GLN A 78 -2.41 -6.58 9.36
CA GLN A 78 -1.47 -7.43 8.62
C GLN A 78 -0.08 -6.79 8.50
N LEU A 79 0.10 -5.61 9.02
CA LEU A 79 1.38 -4.93 9.08
C LEU A 79 1.93 -5.02 10.50
#